data_a5dd97bf25337e49d0f7ed74d2dde70f
#
_entry.id   a5dd97bf25337e49d0f7ed74d2dde70f
#
_cell.length_a   1.000
_cell.length_b   1.000
_cell.length_c   1.000
_cell.angle_alpha   90.00
_cell.angle_beta   90.00
_cell.angle_gamma   90.00
#
_symmetry.space_group_name_H-M   'P 1'
#
loop_
_entity.id
_entity.type
_entity.pdbx_description
1 polymer ?
#
loop_
_entity_poly.entity_id
_entity_poly.type
_entity_poly.pdbx_seq_one_letter_code
_entity_poly.pdbx_strand_id
1 'polypeptide(L)'
;ALFLQLCRQRKIETPEVNVPESGYVPDCIWRRQRLIVELDGAFYHRGYEKAEMDRARDNHLKALGWEVLRFSWRMVVKQPDTVAAQIESILARRN
;
A
#
# COMPACT_ATOMS: atom_id res chain seq x y z
N ALA A 1 13.95 3.61 3.89
CA ALA A 1 13.64 2.76 2.76
C ALA A 1 13.25 3.60 1.54
N LEU A 2 13.35 2.98 0.37
CA LEU A 2 13.11 3.65 -0.90
C LEU A 2 11.70 4.23 -1.02
N PHE A 3 10.69 3.49 -0.57
CA PHE A 3 9.32 3.94 -0.64
C PHE A 3 9.08 5.18 0.23
N LEU A 4 9.59 5.18 1.46
CA LEU A 4 9.45 6.33 2.35
C LEU A 4 10.21 7.55 1.81
N GLN A 5 11.33 7.30 1.14
CA GLN A 5 12.08 8.35 0.48
C GLN A 5 11.26 9.00 -0.63
N LEU A 6 10.57 8.18 -1.42
CA LEU A 6 9.65 8.69 -2.45
C LEU A 6 8.54 9.57 -1.84
N CYS A 7 7.95 9.12 -0.74
CA CYS A 7 6.93 9.90 -0.04
C CYS A 7 7.48 11.26 0.38
N ARG A 8 8.69 11.27 0.96
CA ARG A 8 9.30 12.53 1.37
C ARG A 8 9.56 13.47 0.20
N GLN A 9 10.08 12.93 -0.90
CA GLN A 9 10.39 13.72 -2.10
C GLN A 9 9.14 14.37 -2.69
N ARG A 10 8.00 13.66 -2.61
CA ARG A 10 6.73 14.15 -3.15
C ARG A 10 5.90 14.90 -2.10
N LYS A 11 6.42 15.06 -0.90
CA LYS A 11 5.73 15.73 0.21
C LYS A 11 4.41 15.05 0.56
N ILE A 12 4.40 13.73 0.43
CA ILE A 12 3.29 12.89 0.88
C ILE A 12 3.44 12.69 2.38
N GLU A 13 2.33 12.77 3.11
CA GLU A 13 2.31 12.51 4.54
C GLU A 13 2.98 11.16 4.84
N THR A 14 3.83 11.11 5.87
CA THR A 14 4.53 9.88 6.24
C THR A 14 3.54 8.86 6.78
N PRO A 15 3.47 7.65 6.19
CA PRO A 15 2.59 6.61 6.73
C PRO A 15 3.17 5.97 7.97
N GLU A 16 2.32 5.29 8.75
CA GLU A 16 2.81 4.36 9.76
C GLU A 16 3.27 3.09 9.05
N VAL A 17 4.31 2.46 9.57
CA VAL A 17 4.96 1.32 8.94
C VAL A 17 4.86 0.11 9.86
N ASN A 18 4.39 -1.02 9.32
CA ASN A 18 4.31 -2.30 10.03
C ASN A 18 3.54 -2.22 11.35
N VAL A 19 2.42 -1.50 11.36
CA VAL A 19 1.55 -1.37 12.54
C VAL A 19 0.30 -2.22 12.33
N PRO A 20 -0.13 -3.01 13.32
CA PRO A 20 -1.30 -3.86 13.17
C PRO A 20 -2.58 -3.09 12.89
N GLU A 21 -3.41 -3.63 12.02
CA GLU A 21 -4.72 -3.09 11.72
C GLU A 21 -5.66 -4.20 11.26
N SER A 22 -6.80 -4.33 11.92
CA SER A 22 -7.87 -5.29 11.56
C SER A 22 -7.36 -6.73 11.39
N GLY A 23 -6.47 -7.15 12.29
CA GLY A 23 -5.93 -8.51 12.28
C GLY A 23 -4.76 -8.74 11.34
N TYR A 24 -4.27 -7.72 10.67
CA TYR A 24 -3.15 -7.81 9.72
C TYR A 24 -2.08 -6.78 10.07
N VAL A 25 -0.90 -6.95 9.48
CA VAL A 25 0.19 -5.99 9.65
C VAL A 25 0.56 -5.48 8.26
N PRO A 26 -0.08 -4.39 7.79
CA PRO A 26 0.22 -3.83 6.48
C PRO A 26 1.61 -3.19 6.47
N ASP A 27 2.21 -3.11 5.27
CA ASP A 27 3.52 -2.47 5.12
C ASP A 27 3.44 -0.98 5.47
N CYS A 28 2.45 -0.29 4.91
CA CYS A 28 2.25 1.15 5.16
C CYS A 28 0.76 1.44 5.32
N ILE A 29 0.44 2.37 6.22
CA ILE A 29 -0.95 2.73 6.49
C ILE A 29 -1.09 4.22 6.76
N TRP A 30 -2.08 4.85 6.11
CA TRP A 30 -2.54 6.20 6.44
C TRP A 30 -3.91 6.04 7.09
N ARG A 31 -3.95 6.10 8.42
CA ARG A 31 -5.18 5.79 9.17
C ARG A 31 -6.31 6.76 8.90
N ARG A 32 -6.00 8.05 8.87
CA ARG A 32 -7.04 9.05 8.71
C ARG A 32 -7.78 8.88 7.39
N GLN A 33 -7.06 8.62 6.31
CA GLN A 33 -7.65 8.44 4.99
C GLN A 33 -8.05 6.99 4.72
N ARG A 34 -7.71 6.08 5.62
CA ARG A 34 -8.01 4.65 5.51
C ARG A 34 -7.43 4.05 4.23
N LEU A 35 -6.15 4.32 4.02
CA LEU A 35 -5.40 3.78 2.89
C LEU A 35 -4.29 2.86 3.39
N ILE A 36 -4.23 1.68 2.81
CA ILE A 36 -3.16 0.70 3.03
C ILE A 36 -2.39 0.54 1.74
N VAL A 37 -1.05 0.51 1.85
CA VAL A 37 -0.17 0.21 0.72
C VAL A 37 0.67 -1.01 1.09
N GLU A 38 0.64 -2.00 0.21
CA GLU A 38 1.45 -3.21 0.34
C GLU A 38 2.55 -3.18 -0.72
N LEU A 39 3.77 -3.55 -0.31
CA LEU A 39 4.94 -3.53 -1.17
C LEU A 39 5.42 -4.97 -1.38
N ASP A 40 5.25 -5.47 -2.58
CA ASP A 40 5.57 -6.87 -2.90
C ASP A 40 6.98 -6.99 -3.50
N GLY A 41 7.69 -8.05 -3.13
CA GLY A 41 9.01 -8.32 -3.69
C GLY A 41 8.92 -8.62 -5.19
N ALA A 42 9.83 -8.04 -5.99
CA ALA A 42 9.79 -8.13 -7.45
C ALA A 42 9.98 -9.55 -7.96
N PHE A 43 10.68 -10.40 -7.20
CA PHE A 43 11.01 -11.76 -7.62
C PHE A 43 10.29 -12.81 -6.80
N TYR A 44 9.30 -12.41 -6.05
CA TYR A 44 8.60 -13.32 -5.18
C TYR A 44 7.57 -14.12 -5.97
N HIS A 45 7.74 -15.44 -6.04
CA HIS A 45 6.78 -16.34 -6.65
C HIS A 45 5.65 -16.61 -5.68
N ARG A 46 4.48 -16.13 -6.00
CA ARG A 46 3.31 -16.38 -5.17
C ARG A 46 2.58 -17.60 -5.68
N GLY A 47 2.38 -18.58 -4.80
CA GLY A 47 1.52 -19.71 -5.11
C GLY A 47 0.06 -19.27 -5.18
N TYR A 48 -0.78 -20.14 -5.73
CA TYR A 48 -2.20 -19.89 -5.86
C TYR A 48 -2.85 -19.60 -4.50
N GLU A 49 -2.50 -20.37 -3.48
CA GLU A 49 -3.05 -20.21 -2.14
C GLU A 49 -2.72 -18.84 -1.54
N LYS A 50 -1.49 -18.38 -1.74
CA LYS A 50 -1.07 -17.08 -1.25
C LYS A 50 -1.86 -15.97 -1.93
N ALA A 51 -2.05 -16.06 -3.24
CA ALA A 51 -2.82 -15.09 -3.99
C ALA A 51 -4.28 -15.04 -3.53
N GLU A 52 -4.85 -16.22 -3.23
CA GLU A 52 -6.22 -16.28 -2.72
C GLU A 52 -6.34 -15.65 -1.33
N MET A 53 -5.37 -15.91 -0.46
CA MET A 53 -5.37 -15.32 0.87
C MET A 53 -5.23 -13.81 0.80
N ASP A 54 -4.37 -13.30 -0.08
CA ASP A 54 -4.19 -11.87 -0.26
C ASP A 54 -5.47 -11.22 -0.78
N ARG A 55 -6.14 -11.88 -1.72
CA ARG A 55 -7.40 -11.38 -2.28
C ARG A 55 -8.49 -11.34 -1.22
N ALA A 56 -8.61 -12.39 -0.41
CA ALA A 56 -9.58 -12.45 0.67
C ALA A 56 -9.33 -11.34 1.69
N ARG A 57 -8.06 -11.10 2.04
CA ARG A 57 -7.70 -10.03 2.95
C ARG A 57 -8.05 -8.67 2.40
N ASP A 58 -7.72 -8.43 1.12
CA ASP A 58 -8.04 -7.15 0.48
C ASP A 58 -9.54 -6.90 0.46
N ASN A 59 -10.33 -7.93 0.14
CA ASN A 59 -11.78 -7.80 0.14
C ASN A 59 -12.32 -7.51 1.54
N HIS A 60 -11.77 -8.16 2.55
CA HIS A 60 -12.16 -7.91 3.93
C HIS A 60 -11.88 -6.46 4.33
N LEU A 61 -10.70 -5.96 4.01
CA LEU A 61 -10.32 -4.58 4.33
C LEU A 61 -11.19 -3.58 3.57
N LYS A 62 -11.48 -3.85 2.31
CA LYS A 62 -12.35 -2.98 1.52
C LYS A 62 -13.75 -2.93 2.09
N ALA A 63 -14.27 -4.08 2.54
CA ALA A 63 -15.58 -4.13 3.19
C ALA A 63 -15.63 -3.30 4.46
N LEU A 64 -14.50 -3.13 5.13
CA LEU A 64 -14.38 -2.29 6.33
C LEU A 64 -14.12 -0.81 5.98
N GLY A 65 -14.08 -0.46 4.70
CA GLY A 65 -13.91 0.92 4.27
C GLY A 65 -12.47 1.32 3.94
N TRP A 66 -11.56 0.35 3.90
CA TRP A 66 -10.16 0.63 3.56
C TRP A 66 -9.96 0.59 2.05
N GLU A 67 -9.11 1.48 1.56
CA GLU A 67 -8.56 1.38 0.21
C GLU A 67 -7.24 0.62 0.32
N VAL A 68 -6.96 -0.30 -0.62
CA VAL A 68 -5.72 -1.08 -0.62
C VAL A 68 -5.05 -0.95 -1.96
N LEU A 69 -3.80 -0.49 -1.97
CA LEU A 69 -2.96 -0.44 -3.16
C LEU A 69 -1.80 -1.42 -2.99
N ARG A 70 -1.48 -2.14 -4.05
CA ARG A 70 -0.33 -3.04 -4.06
C ARG A 70 0.63 -2.61 -5.14
N PHE A 71 1.89 -2.42 -4.77
CA PHE A 71 2.95 -2.09 -5.71
C PHE A 71 4.07 -3.09 -5.57
N SER A 72 4.64 -3.49 -6.69
CA SER A 72 5.90 -4.24 -6.66
C SER A 72 7.03 -3.25 -6.40
N TRP A 73 8.15 -3.74 -5.86
CA TRP A 73 9.35 -2.92 -5.74
C TRP A 73 9.82 -2.41 -7.10
N ARG A 74 9.58 -3.20 -8.15
CA ARG A 74 9.89 -2.79 -9.51
C ARG A 74 9.11 -1.53 -9.90
N MET A 75 7.83 -1.47 -9.55
CA MET A 75 7.02 -0.27 -9.82
C MET A 75 7.56 0.94 -9.09
N VAL A 76 7.93 0.77 -7.82
CA VAL A 76 8.47 1.88 -7.02
C VAL A 76 9.75 2.42 -7.65
N VAL A 77 10.60 1.53 -8.17
CA VAL A 77 11.88 1.91 -8.79
C VAL A 77 11.68 2.47 -10.19
N LYS A 78 10.85 1.83 -11.01
CA LYS A 78 10.72 2.15 -12.43
C LYS A 78 9.61 3.14 -12.75
N GLN A 79 8.59 3.21 -11.90
CA GLN A 79 7.43 4.06 -12.14
C GLN A 79 7.07 4.86 -10.88
N PRO A 80 8.05 5.57 -10.29
CA PRO A 80 7.79 6.26 -9.03
C PRO A 80 6.72 7.35 -9.15
N ASP A 81 6.64 8.03 -10.27
CA ASP A 81 5.63 9.08 -10.46
C ASP A 81 4.22 8.50 -10.49
N THR A 82 4.05 7.35 -11.14
CA THR A 82 2.75 6.67 -11.18
C THR A 82 2.35 6.21 -9.77
N VAL A 83 3.28 5.60 -9.06
CA VAL A 83 3.02 5.13 -7.69
C VAL A 83 2.60 6.32 -6.81
N ALA A 84 3.38 7.40 -6.83
CA ALA A 84 3.09 8.57 -6.01
C ALA A 84 1.76 9.22 -6.38
N ALA A 85 1.47 9.32 -7.67
CA ALA A 85 0.23 9.96 -8.13
C ALA A 85 -1.01 9.20 -7.67
N GLN A 86 -0.96 7.87 -7.68
CA GLN A 86 -2.09 7.05 -7.23
C GLN A 86 -2.32 7.21 -5.72
N ILE A 87 -1.25 7.26 -4.94
CA ILE A 87 -1.35 7.49 -3.50
C ILE A 87 -1.91 8.88 -3.23
N GLU A 88 -1.35 9.90 -3.88
CA GLU A 88 -1.80 11.28 -3.72
C GLU A 88 -3.27 11.45 -4.04
N SER A 89 -3.73 10.79 -5.11
CA SER A 89 -5.12 10.86 -5.53
C SER A 89 -6.08 10.34 -4.45
N ILE A 90 -5.74 9.21 -3.85
CA ILE A 90 -6.59 8.63 -2.81
C ILE A 90 -6.54 9.47 -1.53
N LEU A 91 -5.36 9.91 -1.13
CA LEU A 91 -5.23 10.73 0.07
C LEU A 91 -6.01 12.04 -0.06
N ALA A 92 -5.96 12.68 -1.22
CA ALA A 92 -6.71 13.91 -1.47
C ALA A 92 -8.20 13.68 -1.42
N ARG A 93 -8.66 12.58 -2.04
CA ARG A 93 -10.09 12.26 -2.10
C ARG A 93 -10.67 11.92 -0.75
N ARG A 94 -9.87 11.33 0.14
CA ARG A 94 -10.32 10.83 1.44
C ARG A 94 -9.89 11.72 2.61
N ASN A 95 -9.31 12.83 2.30
CA ASN A 95 -8.79 13.71 3.34
C ASN A 95 -9.93 14.45 4.07
#